data_34d03e020d823f049fb392a6d4dbdac0
#
_entry.id   34d03e020d823f049fb392a6d4dbdac0
#
_cell.length_a   1.000
_cell.length_b   1.000
_cell.length_c   1.000
_cell.angle_alpha   90.00
_cell.angle_beta   90.00
_cell.angle_gamma   90.00
#
_symmetry.space_group_name_H-M   'P 1'
#
loop_
_entity.id
_entity.type
_entity.pdbx_description
1 polymer ?
#
loop_
_entity_poly.entity_id
_entity_poly.type
_entity_poly.pdbx_seq_one_letter_code
_entity_poly.pdbx_strand_id
1 'polypeptide(L)'
;CSSDLICPDTLGRGLSQWARAPQDEYRLSFYARIAADLFDQLGVEKAHWVGTSMGGAIGTVCASGLFEPQLKGRIQSLLLNDNAPRLADAALERIKAYAGHPPAFDTVQELEAFFRQVYIPYGWLSDAQWRLLTESSTRRLPDGRVTPHYDPAMVQQFTHHANDYLIWDHYDALDIPVLCLRGEESDLVLRDTTAEMLTRGPGARGLAQVVEVPGCGHAPALNVPEHYALVDGFLARAS
;
A
#
# COMPACT_ATOMS: atom_id res chain seq x y z
N CYS A 1 9.56 -24.32 -8.81
CA CYS A 1 8.19 -23.78 -8.79
C CYS A 1 8.23 -22.39 -9.39
N SER A 2 7.48 -22.15 -10.45
CA SER A 2 7.19 -20.79 -10.90
C SER A 2 6.08 -20.25 -10.01
N SER A 3 6.29 -19.09 -9.38
CA SER A 3 5.22 -18.37 -8.71
C SER A 3 4.64 -17.37 -9.69
N ASP A 4 3.31 -17.32 -9.81
CA ASP A 4 2.64 -16.27 -10.56
C ASP A 4 2.63 -14.99 -9.74
N LEU A 5 2.94 -13.86 -10.38
CA LEU A 5 2.89 -12.53 -9.77
C LEU A 5 1.68 -11.77 -10.32
N ILE A 6 0.82 -11.30 -9.41
CA ILE A 6 -0.35 -10.48 -9.75
C ILE A 6 -0.13 -9.08 -9.18
N CYS A 7 -0.08 -8.07 -10.04
CA CYS A 7 0.08 -6.66 -9.68
C CYS A 7 -1.13 -5.86 -10.21
N PRO A 8 -2.26 -5.84 -9.49
CA PRO A 8 -3.44 -5.12 -9.95
C PRO A 8 -3.31 -3.61 -9.72
N ASP A 9 -3.78 -2.82 -10.67
CA ASP A 9 -4.11 -1.43 -10.41
C ASP A 9 -5.38 -1.38 -9.56
N THR A 10 -5.32 -0.78 -8.38
CA THR A 10 -6.50 -0.62 -7.53
C THR A 10 -7.49 0.38 -8.12
N LEU A 11 -8.77 0.27 -7.75
CA LEU A 11 -9.79 1.24 -8.14
C LEU A 11 -9.29 2.69 -7.93
N GLY A 12 -9.45 3.53 -8.93
CA GLY A 12 -9.00 4.93 -8.92
C GLY A 12 -7.51 5.13 -9.22
N ARG A 13 -6.78 4.10 -9.65
CA ARG A 13 -5.35 4.18 -9.98
C ARG A 13 -5.05 3.46 -11.29
N GLY A 14 -3.98 3.90 -11.95
CA GLY A 14 -3.46 3.27 -13.15
C GLY A 14 -4.53 3.11 -14.23
N LEU A 15 -4.62 1.94 -14.83
CA LEU A 15 -5.58 1.63 -15.89
C LEU A 15 -6.95 1.14 -15.36
N SER A 16 -7.09 0.98 -14.05
CA SER A 16 -8.37 0.61 -13.44
C SER A 16 -9.37 1.76 -13.48
N GLN A 17 -10.65 1.41 -13.40
CA GLN A 17 -11.74 2.39 -13.42
C GLN A 17 -11.65 3.33 -12.19
N TRP A 18 -12.18 4.51 -12.35
CA TRP A 18 -12.44 5.43 -11.24
C TRP A 18 -13.76 5.08 -10.56
N ALA A 19 -13.89 5.42 -9.29
CA ALA A 19 -15.10 5.18 -8.53
C ALA A 19 -16.31 5.90 -9.15
N ARG A 20 -17.44 5.21 -9.18
CA ARG A 20 -18.72 5.82 -9.60
C ARG A 20 -19.38 6.59 -8.45
N ALA A 21 -19.19 6.12 -7.24
CA ALA A 21 -19.64 6.72 -6.00
C ALA A 21 -18.46 6.85 -5.02
N PRO A 22 -17.58 7.86 -5.21
CA PRO A 22 -16.31 7.98 -4.47
C PRO A 22 -16.46 7.95 -2.94
N GLN A 23 -17.57 8.52 -2.41
CA GLN A 23 -17.87 8.53 -0.99
C GLN A 23 -18.16 7.13 -0.42
N ASP A 24 -18.58 6.16 -1.25
CA ASP A 24 -18.96 4.82 -0.84
C ASP A 24 -17.95 3.76 -1.27
N GLU A 25 -17.18 4.02 -2.34
CA GLU A 25 -16.31 3.05 -2.98
C GLU A 25 -14.83 3.23 -2.58
N TYR A 26 -14.36 4.44 -2.22
CA TYR A 26 -13.02 4.64 -1.69
C TYR A 26 -12.97 4.36 -0.19
N ARG A 27 -13.00 3.06 0.16
CA ARG A 27 -12.91 2.57 1.54
C ARG A 27 -12.36 1.15 1.57
N LEU A 28 -11.71 0.77 2.68
CA LEU A 28 -11.02 -0.52 2.78
C LEU A 28 -11.95 -1.71 2.60
N SER A 29 -13.20 -1.64 3.09
CA SER A 29 -14.17 -2.73 2.89
C SER A 29 -14.56 -2.92 1.42
N PHE A 30 -14.60 -1.86 0.62
CA PHE A 30 -14.87 -1.96 -0.81
C PHE A 30 -13.68 -2.55 -1.57
N TYR A 31 -12.45 -2.12 -1.24
CA TYR A 31 -11.24 -2.72 -1.79
C TYR A 31 -11.09 -4.20 -1.43
N ALA A 32 -11.48 -4.60 -0.21
CA ALA A 32 -11.49 -6.01 0.17
C ALA A 32 -12.45 -6.84 -0.70
N ARG A 33 -13.64 -6.32 -1.00
CA ARG A 33 -14.60 -6.97 -1.90
C ARG A 33 -14.02 -7.11 -3.32
N ILE A 34 -13.41 -6.04 -3.86
CA ILE A 34 -12.74 -6.13 -5.18
C ILE A 34 -11.62 -7.18 -5.16
N ALA A 35 -10.86 -7.27 -4.08
CA ALA A 35 -9.81 -8.27 -3.95
C ALA A 35 -10.40 -9.70 -3.91
N ALA A 36 -11.51 -9.92 -3.21
CA ALA A 36 -12.22 -11.19 -3.18
C ALA A 36 -12.69 -11.60 -4.59
N ASP A 37 -13.34 -10.68 -5.30
CA ASP A 37 -13.78 -10.89 -6.69
C ASP A 37 -12.60 -11.22 -7.62
N LEU A 38 -11.46 -10.54 -7.44
CA LEU A 38 -10.24 -10.80 -8.23
C LEU A 38 -9.67 -12.20 -7.96
N PHE A 39 -9.59 -12.61 -6.68
CA PHE A 39 -9.15 -13.94 -6.31
C PHE A 39 -10.03 -15.02 -6.95
N ASP A 40 -11.35 -14.82 -6.94
CA ASP A 40 -12.30 -15.77 -7.51
C ASP A 40 -12.21 -15.82 -9.03
N GLN A 41 -12.14 -14.68 -9.71
CA GLN A 41 -12.04 -14.60 -11.17
C GLN A 41 -10.74 -15.20 -11.71
N LEU A 42 -9.64 -15.08 -10.96
CA LEU A 42 -8.34 -15.63 -11.34
C LEU A 42 -8.12 -17.07 -10.82
N GLY A 43 -9.05 -17.62 -10.05
CA GLY A 43 -8.92 -18.94 -9.44
C GLY A 43 -7.79 -19.03 -8.41
N VAL A 44 -7.46 -17.93 -7.75
CA VAL A 44 -6.39 -17.88 -6.74
C VAL A 44 -6.90 -18.48 -5.43
N GLU A 45 -6.51 -19.69 -5.12
CA GLU A 45 -6.88 -20.33 -3.86
C GLU A 45 -6.07 -19.80 -2.69
N LYS A 46 -4.76 -19.57 -2.89
CA LYS A 46 -3.82 -19.12 -1.86
C LYS A 46 -2.80 -18.15 -2.46
N ALA A 47 -2.46 -17.11 -1.70
CA ALA A 47 -1.45 -16.13 -2.10
C ALA A 47 -0.66 -15.60 -0.90
N HIS A 48 0.54 -15.09 -1.16
CA HIS A 48 1.25 -14.18 -0.28
C HIS A 48 0.91 -12.75 -0.69
N TRP A 49 0.72 -11.86 0.28
CA TRP A 49 0.36 -10.47 0.00
C TRP A 49 1.51 -9.52 0.35
N VAL A 50 1.94 -8.73 -0.63
CA VAL A 50 2.91 -7.65 -0.44
C VAL A 50 2.19 -6.34 -0.72
N GLY A 51 2.08 -5.49 0.27
CA GLY A 51 1.33 -4.23 0.16
C GLY A 51 2.09 -3.03 0.67
N THR A 52 2.29 -2.02 -0.19
CA THR A 52 2.83 -0.72 0.20
C THR A 52 1.70 0.21 0.64
N SER A 53 1.86 0.90 1.78
CA SER A 53 0.92 1.92 2.24
C SER A 53 -0.52 1.39 2.24
N MET A 54 -1.44 2.01 1.51
CA MET A 54 -2.82 1.54 1.34
C MET A 54 -2.91 0.07 0.94
N GLY A 55 -1.99 -0.44 0.09
CA GLY A 55 -1.94 -1.85 -0.28
C GLY A 55 -1.71 -2.78 0.91
N GLY A 56 -0.95 -2.33 1.91
CA GLY A 56 -0.79 -3.04 3.19
C GLY A 56 -2.07 -3.04 4.03
N ALA A 57 -2.78 -1.91 4.09
CA ALA A 57 -4.06 -1.83 4.78
C ALA A 57 -5.11 -2.76 4.14
N ILE A 58 -5.21 -2.75 2.80
CA ILE A 58 -6.08 -3.67 2.05
C ILE A 58 -5.71 -5.13 2.37
N GLY A 59 -4.41 -5.48 2.33
CA GLY A 59 -3.95 -6.83 2.67
C GLY A 59 -4.33 -7.24 4.09
N THR A 60 -4.22 -6.34 5.06
CA THR A 60 -4.61 -6.58 6.45
C THR A 60 -6.10 -6.89 6.59
N VAL A 61 -6.96 -6.08 5.98
CA VAL A 61 -8.42 -6.31 6.07
C VAL A 61 -8.85 -7.55 5.30
N CYS A 62 -8.20 -7.87 4.17
CA CYS A 62 -8.44 -9.10 3.42
C CYS A 62 -8.04 -10.34 4.22
N ALA A 63 -6.81 -10.36 4.77
CA ALA A 63 -6.28 -11.51 5.51
C ALA A 63 -7.06 -11.80 6.80
N SER A 64 -7.60 -10.77 7.44
CA SER A 64 -8.44 -10.93 8.63
C SER A 64 -9.76 -11.67 8.36
N GLY A 65 -10.30 -11.52 7.13
CA GLY A 65 -11.61 -12.05 6.75
C GLY A 65 -12.81 -11.38 7.44
N LEU A 66 -12.62 -10.27 8.17
CA LEU A 66 -13.73 -9.63 8.89
C LEU A 66 -14.70 -8.91 7.96
N PHE A 67 -14.22 -8.34 6.85
CA PHE A 67 -15.08 -7.76 5.82
C PHE A 67 -15.56 -8.79 4.80
N GLU A 68 -14.65 -9.68 4.38
CA GLU A 68 -14.90 -10.69 3.35
C GLU A 68 -14.46 -12.07 3.87
N PRO A 69 -15.37 -12.80 4.56
CA PRO A 69 -15.04 -14.08 5.21
C PRO A 69 -14.46 -15.14 4.27
N GLN A 70 -14.80 -15.07 2.97
CA GLN A 70 -14.27 -15.99 1.94
C GLN A 70 -12.76 -15.79 1.68
N LEU A 71 -12.15 -14.68 2.10
CA LEU A 71 -10.70 -14.45 2.01
C LEU A 71 -9.94 -15.06 3.19
N LYS A 72 -10.62 -15.42 4.30
CA LYS A 72 -9.96 -16.00 5.47
C LYS A 72 -9.24 -17.30 5.09
N GLY A 73 -7.93 -17.36 5.36
CA GLY A 73 -7.07 -18.49 5.04
C GLY A 73 -6.59 -18.57 3.58
N ARG A 74 -7.01 -17.66 2.70
CA ARG A 74 -6.47 -17.55 1.33
C ARG A 74 -5.19 -16.72 1.28
N ILE A 75 -4.99 -15.78 2.20
CA ILE A 75 -3.73 -15.05 2.34
C ILE A 75 -2.87 -15.78 3.38
N GLN A 76 -1.70 -16.26 2.97
CA GLN A 76 -0.82 -17.12 3.76
C GLN A 76 0.24 -16.34 4.53
N SER A 77 0.63 -15.18 4.04
CA SER A 77 1.52 -14.24 4.72
C SER A 77 1.29 -12.82 4.23
N LEU A 78 1.63 -11.84 5.05
CA LEU A 78 1.39 -10.43 4.79
C LEU A 78 2.67 -9.63 5.00
N LEU A 79 3.17 -8.98 3.94
CA LEU A 79 4.23 -7.99 4.03
C LEU A 79 3.62 -6.59 3.92
N LEU A 80 3.84 -5.79 4.95
CA LEU A 80 3.43 -4.40 5.07
C LEU A 80 4.63 -3.51 4.79
N ASN A 81 4.70 -2.91 3.60
CA ASN A 81 5.72 -1.92 3.30
C ASN A 81 5.23 -0.54 3.72
N ASP A 82 5.74 -0.09 4.83
CA ASP A 82 5.42 1.16 5.52
C ASP A 82 3.92 1.38 5.71
N ASN A 83 3.28 0.37 6.29
CA ASN A 83 1.89 0.40 6.74
C ASN A 83 1.76 -0.27 8.12
N ALA A 84 0.77 0.17 8.89
CA ALA A 84 0.48 -0.32 10.23
C ALA A 84 -1.02 -0.20 10.54
N PRO A 85 -1.52 -0.88 11.61
CA PRO A 85 -2.94 -0.82 11.98
C PRO A 85 -3.44 0.55 12.45
N ARG A 86 -2.53 1.48 12.69
CA ARG A 86 -2.78 2.88 12.96
C ARG A 86 -1.72 3.72 12.27
N LEU A 87 -2.16 4.75 11.55
CA LEU A 87 -1.29 5.72 10.89
C LEU A 87 -1.27 7.03 11.66
N ALA A 88 -0.20 7.82 11.51
CA ALA A 88 -0.07 9.11 12.18
C ALA A 88 -1.06 10.14 11.61
N ASP A 89 -1.86 10.75 12.47
CA ASP A 89 -2.89 11.71 12.09
C ASP A 89 -2.31 12.89 11.29
N ALA A 90 -1.15 13.42 11.69
CA ALA A 90 -0.47 14.52 11.00
C ALA A 90 -0.09 14.17 9.56
N ALA A 91 0.35 12.93 9.31
CA ALA A 91 0.68 12.47 7.97
C ALA A 91 -0.59 12.27 7.12
N LEU A 92 -1.68 11.76 7.70
CA LEU A 92 -2.98 11.65 7.02
C LEU A 92 -3.52 13.02 6.62
N GLU A 93 -3.46 14.02 7.51
CA GLU A 93 -3.89 15.38 7.20
C GLU A 93 -3.03 16.01 6.07
N ARG A 94 -1.72 15.77 6.07
CA ARG A 94 -0.85 16.18 4.97
C ARG A 94 -1.25 15.52 3.65
N ILE A 95 -1.53 14.22 3.63
CA ILE A 95 -1.99 13.50 2.42
C ILE A 95 -3.30 14.10 1.91
N LYS A 96 -4.27 14.36 2.79
CA LYS A 96 -5.55 15.00 2.43
C LYS A 96 -5.34 16.34 1.74
N ALA A 97 -4.38 17.14 2.22
CA ALA A 97 -4.15 18.49 1.70
C ALA A 97 -3.74 18.52 0.22
N TYR A 98 -3.04 17.51 -0.28
CA TYR A 98 -2.60 17.49 -1.68
C TYR A 98 -3.31 16.46 -2.57
N ALA A 99 -3.84 15.36 -2.02
CA ALA A 99 -4.36 14.25 -2.81
C ALA A 99 -5.58 14.63 -3.68
N GLY A 100 -6.39 15.59 -3.23
CA GLY A 100 -7.56 16.05 -3.97
C GLY A 100 -7.24 16.98 -5.16
N HIS A 101 -5.99 17.46 -5.28
CA HIS A 101 -5.61 18.47 -6.27
C HIS A 101 -4.27 18.10 -6.93
N PRO A 102 -4.22 17.01 -7.73
CA PRO A 102 -3.00 16.64 -8.41
C PRO A 102 -2.54 17.75 -9.37
N PRO A 103 -1.25 18.11 -9.38
CA PRO A 103 -0.72 19.10 -10.29
C PRO A 103 -0.74 18.59 -11.73
N ALA A 104 -0.78 19.51 -12.70
CA ALA A 104 -0.67 19.21 -14.12
C ALA A 104 0.54 19.94 -14.72
N PHE A 105 1.25 19.27 -15.62
CA PHE A 105 2.50 19.72 -16.23
C PHE A 105 2.42 19.65 -17.76
N ASP A 106 3.18 20.47 -18.45
CA ASP A 106 3.21 20.47 -19.91
C ASP A 106 3.96 19.25 -20.46
N THR A 107 4.93 18.73 -19.71
CA THR A 107 5.79 17.62 -20.14
C THR A 107 5.90 16.52 -19.07
N VAL A 108 6.24 15.30 -19.53
CA VAL A 108 6.55 14.16 -18.63
C VAL A 108 7.82 14.45 -17.81
N GLN A 109 8.77 15.21 -18.36
CA GLN A 109 10.00 15.57 -17.67
C GLN A 109 9.75 16.50 -16.47
N GLU A 110 8.78 17.42 -16.59
CA GLU A 110 8.37 18.26 -15.45
C GLU A 110 7.66 17.44 -14.37
N LEU A 111 6.83 16.48 -14.78
CA LEU A 111 6.21 15.54 -13.84
C LEU A 111 7.26 14.66 -13.14
N GLU A 112 8.30 14.19 -13.87
CA GLU A 112 9.41 13.45 -13.26
C GLU A 112 10.15 14.32 -12.24
N ALA A 113 10.45 15.58 -12.56
CA ALA A 113 11.09 16.50 -11.63
C ALA A 113 10.24 16.71 -10.36
N PHE A 114 8.94 16.80 -10.51
CA PHE A 114 8.00 16.83 -9.37
C PHE A 114 8.05 15.53 -8.55
N PHE A 115 7.99 14.35 -9.19
CA PHE A 115 8.07 13.09 -8.47
C PHE A 115 9.39 12.92 -7.72
N ARG A 116 10.52 13.34 -8.31
CA ARG A 116 11.83 13.32 -7.65
C ARG A 116 11.87 14.19 -6.38
N GLN A 117 11.01 15.21 -6.28
CA GLN A 117 10.89 16.04 -5.07
C GLN A 117 9.94 15.42 -4.02
N VAL A 118 8.77 14.97 -4.44
CA VAL A 118 7.74 14.50 -3.49
C VAL A 118 8.01 13.06 -3.00
N TYR A 119 8.75 12.26 -3.78
CA TYR A 119 9.08 10.88 -3.45
C TYR A 119 10.53 10.69 -2.96
N ILE A 120 11.21 11.77 -2.53
CA ILE A 120 12.49 11.66 -1.79
C ILE A 120 12.43 10.59 -0.68
N PRO A 121 11.34 10.46 0.09
CA PRO A 121 11.24 9.45 1.14
C PRO A 121 11.31 7.99 0.66
N TYR A 122 11.18 7.72 -0.64
CA TYR A 122 11.33 6.36 -1.17
C TYR A 122 12.76 5.81 -1.05
N GLY A 123 13.72 6.70 -0.75
CA GLY A 123 15.14 6.38 -0.73
C GLY A 123 15.77 6.57 -2.11
N TRP A 124 16.92 5.91 -2.32
CA TRP A 124 17.65 6.05 -3.57
C TRP A 124 16.98 5.31 -4.72
N LEU A 125 16.79 6.00 -5.85
CA LEU A 125 16.41 5.42 -7.14
C LEU A 125 17.37 5.88 -8.23
N SER A 126 17.73 4.97 -9.15
CA SER A 126 18.46 5.32 -10.37
C SER A 126 17.60 6.14 -11.32
N ASP A 127 18.23 6.84 -12.28
CA ASP A 127 17.50 7.59 -13.32
C ASP A 127 16.57 6.70 -14.14
N ALA A 128 16.97 5.45 -14.39
CA ALA A 128 16.11 4.49 -15.09
C ALA A 128 14.84 4.12 -14.26
N GLN A 129 15.00 3.97 -12.94
CA GLN A 129 13.88 3.71 -12.05
C GLN A 129 12.95 4.93 -11.90
N TRP A 130 13.51 6.15 -11.82
CA TRP A 130 12.71 7.38 -11.85
C TRP A 130 11.90 7.51 -13.12
N ARG A 131 12.50 7.22 -14.26
CA ARG A 131 11.82 7.24 -15.56
C ARG A 131 10.67 6.23 -15.60
N LEU A 132 10.95 4.97 -15.21
CA LEU A 132 9.94 3.91 -15.18
C LEU A 132 8.77 4.26 -14.24
N LEU A 133 9.06 4.75 -13.03
CA LEU A 133 8.05 5.21 -12.08
C LEU A 133 7.19 6.32 -12.68
N THR A 134 7.83 7.30 -13.33
CA THR A 134 7.10 8.41 -13.94
C THR A 134 6.22 7.94 -15.08
N GLU A 135 6.74 7.14 -16.00
CA GLU A 135 5.99 6.63 -17.16
C GLU A 135 4.76 5.82 -16.71
N SER A 136 4.93 4.93 -15.72
CA SER A 136 3.83 4.10 -15.20
C SER A 136 2.83 4.88 -14.34
N SER A 137 3.22 6.05 -13.82
CA SER A 137 2.38 6.89 -12.96
C SER A 137 1.85 8.14 -13.66
N THR A 138 1.96 8.21 -14.99
CA THR A 138 1.54 9.36 -15.80
C THR A 138 0.17 9.14 -16.43
N ARG A 139 -0.72 10.10 -16.25
CA ARG A 139 -1.96 10.24 -17.01
C ARG A 139 -1.91 11.47 -17.91
N ARG A 140 -2.34 11.33 -19.15
CA ARG A 140 -2.52 12.45 -20.07
C ARG A 140 -3.92 13.04 -19.94
N LEU A 141 -3.98 14.36 -19.81
CA LEU A 141 -5.21 15.13 -19.76
C LEU A 141 -5.72 15.44 -21.19
N PRO A 142 -7.03 15.80 -21.37
CA PRO A 142 -7.60 16.15 -22.68
C PRO A 142 -6.92 17.34 -23.36
N ASP A 143 -6.34 18.27 -22.58
CA ASP A 143 -5.59 19.44 -23.08
C ASP A 143 -4.13 19.11 -23.46
N GLY A 144 -3.71 17.84 -23.33
CA GLY A 144 -2.38 17.35 -23.66
C GLY A 144 -1.38 17.39 -22.52
N ARG A 145 -1.67 18.06 -21.42
CA ARG A 145 -0.84 18.05 -20.21
C ARG A 145 -0.81 16.67 -19.54
N VAL A 146 0.11 16.49 -18.62
CA VAL A 146 0.27 15.25 -17.85
C VAL A 146 0.08 15.51 -16.37
N THR A 147 -0.40 14.50 -15.65
CA THR A 147 -0.69 14.56 -14.21
C THR A 147 -0.43 13.19 -13.58
N PRO A 148 -0.25 13.07 -12.25
CA PRO A 148 -0.22 11.78 -11.59
C PRO A 148 -1.46 10.93 -11.90
N HIS A 149 -1.26 9.61 -12.07
CA HIS A 149 -2.28 8.69 -12.58
C HIS A 149 -3.15 8.12 -11.46
N TYR A 150 -3.93 8.98 -10.80
CA TYR A 150 -4.94 8.58 -9.82
C TYR A 150 -6.17 9.49 -9.86
N ASP A 151 -7.28 9.00 -9.33
CA ASP A 151 -8.53 9.76 -9.19
C ASP A 151 -8.42 10.73 -8.00
N PRO A 152 -8.50 12.07 -8.21
CA PRO A 152 -8.48 13.03 -7.11
C PRO A 152 -9.62 12.84 -6.09
N ALA A 153 -10.76 12.26 -6.52
CA ALA A 153 -11.90 12.02 -5.65
C ALA A 153 -11.60 10.98 -4.54
N MET A 154 -10.47 10.24 -4.63
CA MET A 154 -10.05 9.34 -3.57
C MET A 154 -9.82 10.03 -2.22
N VAL A 155 -9.60 11.34 -2.20
CA VAL A 155 -9.50 12.13 -0.96
C VAL A 155 -10.77 12.05 -0.12
N GLN A 156 -11.93 11.75 -0.74
CA GLN A 156 -13.21 11.59 -0.04
C GLN A 156 -13.19 10.45 0.99
N GLN A 157 -12.32 9.44 0.82
CA GLN A 157 -12.08 8.40 1.81
C GLN A 157 -11.80 9.00 3.19
N PHE A 158 -10.90 9.96 3.25
CA PHE A 158 -10.50 10.59 4.52
C PHE A 158 -11.58 11.48 5.14
N THR A 159 -12.54 11.97 4.33
CA THR A 159 -13.64 12.81 4.80
C THR A 159 -14.81 11.97 5.28
N HIS A 160 -15.20 10.95 4.51
CA HIS A 160 -16.38 10.13 4.79
C HIS A 160 -16.04 8.91 5.67
N HIS A 161 -14.78 8.46 5.68
CA HIS A 161 -14.32 7.28 6.40
C HIS A 161 -13.05 7.58 7.20
N ALA A 162 -13.10 8.59 8.08
CA ALA A 162 -11.94 9.08 8.83
C ALA A 162 -11.19 8.01 9.64
N ASN A 163 -11.91 6.97 10.09
CA ASN A 163 -11.34 5.86 10.87
C ASN A 163 -11.01 4.62 10.03
N ASP A 164 -11.09 4.70 8.70
CA ASP A 164 -10.93 3.53 7.83
C ASP A 164 -9.53 2.89 7.95
N TYR A 165 -8.52 3.70 8.33
CA TYR A 165 -7.16 3.23 8.58
C TYR A 165 -6.86 2.90 10.05
N LEU A 166 -7.86 2.90 10.94
CA LEU A 166 -7.73 2.39 12.30
C LEU A 166 -8.21 0.94 12.32
N ILE A 167 -7.32 0.02 11.98
CA ILE A 167 -7.64 -1.38 11.67
C ILE A 167 -7.05 -2.39 12.67
N TRP A 168 -6.94 -2.00 13.94
CA TRP A 168 -6.41 -2.88 14.98
C TRP A 168 -7.20 -4.18 15.11
N ASP A 169 -8.54 -4.15 15.02
CA ASP A 169 -9.38 -5.35 15.12
C ASP A 169 -9.05 -6.35 13.99
N HIS A 170 -8.79 -5.84 12.79
CA HIS A 170 -8.34 -6.66 11.67
C HIS A 170 -6.94 -7.24 11.91
N TYR A 171 -6.02 -6.43 12.41
CA TYR A 171 -4.66 -6.88 12.72
C TYR A 171 -4.66 -7.95 13.81
N ASP A 172 -5.43 -7.77 14.89
CA ASP A 172 -5.55 -8.73 16.00
C ASP A 172 -6.14 -10.08 15.56
N ALA A 173 -6.99 -10.08 14.53
CA ALA A 173 -7.58 -11.28 13.94
C ALA A 173 -6.65 -12.06 12.99
N LEU A 174 -5.46 -11.52 12.68
CA LEU A 174 -4.49 -12.21 11.82
C LEU A 174 -3.85 -13.40 12.55
N ASP A 175 -3.85 -14.55 11.90
CA ASP A 175 -3.23 -15.80 12.38
C ASP A 175 -2.13 -16.31 11.41
N ILE A 176 -1.58 -15.43 10.61
CA ILE A 176 -0.56 -15.66 9.59
C ILE A 176 0.72 -14.88 9.89
N PRO A 177 1.88 -15.26 9.30
CA PRO A 177 3.10 -14.49 9.38
C PRO A 177 2.92 -13.07 8.83
N VAL A 178 3.44 -12.07 9.56
CA VAL A 178 3.43 -10.65 9.17
C VAL A 178 4.84 -10.09 9.23
N LEU A 179 5.29 -9.43 8.17
CA LEU A 179 6.50 -8.61 8.16
C LEU A 179 6.11 -7.15 7.90
N CYS A 180 6.44 -6.26 8.82
CA CYS A 180 6.35 -4.82 8.61
C CYS A 180 7.75 -4.27 8.30
N LEU A 181 7.93 -3.72 7.09
CA LEU A 181 9.09 -2.93 6.72
C LEU A 181 8.74 -1.46 6.98
N ARG A 182 9.37 -0.86 7.97
CA ARG A 182 9.17 0.54 8.31
C ARG A 182 10.31 1.38 7.78
N GLY A 183 10.04 2.43 7.01
CA GLY A 183 11.10 3.42 6.70
C GLY A 183 11.64 4.05 7.98
N GLU A 184 12.96 4.10 8.15
CA GLU A 184 13.60 4.67 9.36
C GLU A 184 13.09 6.10 9.66
N GLU A 185 12.86 6.89 8.60
CA GLU A 185 12.38 8.27 8.65
C GLU A 185 10.86 8.38 8.42
N SER A 186 10.12 7.27 8.47
CA SER A 186 8.68 7.31 8.24
C SER A 186 7.96 8.17 9.28
N ASP A 187 7.21 9.13 8.80
CA ASP A 187 6.31 9.98 9.59
C ASP A 187 4.86 9.46 9.58
N LEU A 188 4.56 8.45 8.76
CA LEU A 188 3.25 7.81 8.67
C LEU A 188 3.12 6.63 9.63
N VAL A 189 4.14 5.76 9.69
CA VAL A 189 4.20 4.61 10.58
C VAL A 189 5.14 4.93 11.74
N LEU A 190 4.57 5.19 12.92
CA LEU A 190 5.35 5.56 14.09
C LEU A 190 5.98 4.33 14.78
N ARG A 191 7.14 4.51 15.43
CA ARG A 191 7.82 3.46 16.18
C ARG A 191 6.96 2.87 17.29
N ASP A 192 6.19 3.72 17.98
CA ASP A 192 5.28 3.26 19.05
C ASP A 192 4.20 2.32 18.48
N THR A 193 3.67 2.61 17.30
CA THR A 193 2.69 1.75 16.63
C THR A 193 3.31 0.40 16.26
N THR A 194 4.53 0.38 15.73
CA THR A 194 5.21 -0.88 15.39
C THR A 194 5.60 -1.68 16.64
N ALA A 195 5.96 -1.00 17.74
CA ALA A 195 6.17 -1.67 19.02
C ALA A 195 4.87 -2.31 19.54
N GLU A 196 3.73 -1.63 19.43
CA GLU A 196 2.41 -2.18 19.78
C GLU A 196 2.05 -3.39 18.92
N MET A 197 2.35 -3.37 17.60
CA MET A 197 2.14 -4.52 16.70
C MET A 197 2.83 -5.80 17.20
N LEU A 198 4.00 -5.68 17.84
CA LEU A 198 4.74 -6.84 18.35
C LEU A 198 4.15 -7.43 19.65
N THR A 199 3.24 -6.72 20.29
CA THR A 199 2.66 -7.13 21.58
C THR A 199 1.22 -7.62 21.50
N ARG A 200 0.57 -7.50 20.33
CA ARG A 200 -0.83 -7.91 20.14
C ARG A 200 -1.02 -8.63 18.78
N GLY A 201 -2.17 -9.22 18.58
CA GLY A 201 -2.51 -9.96 17.37
C GLY A 201 -1.45 -10.99 16.98
N PRO A 202 -0.94 -11.00 15.74
CA PRO A 202 0.12 -11.89 15.31
C PRO A 202 1.42 -11.68 16.08
N GLY A 203 1.71 -10.45 16.57
CA GLY A 203 2.89 -10.16 17.39
C GLY A 203 2.91 -10.94 18.70
N ALA A 204 1.80 -10.93 19.44
CA ALA A 204 1.67 -11.69 20.68
C ALA A 204 1.81 -13.21 20.46
N ARG A 205 1.61 -13.69 19.24
CA ARG A 205 1.76 -15.11 18.84
C ARG A 205 3.14 -15.43 18.26
N GLY A 206 4.06 -14.45 18.21
CA GLY A 206 5.39 -14.62 17.62
C GLY A 206 5.38 -14.73 16.08
N LEU A 207 4.30 -14.30 15.43
CA LEU A 207 4.12 -14.35 13.97
C LEU A 207 4.46 -13.01 13.29
N ALA A 208 4.65 -11.92 14.04
CA ALA A 208 4.97 -10.62 13.47
C ALA A 208 6.45 -10.25 13.66
N GLN A 209 7.02 -9.63 12.64
CA GLN A 209 8.36 -9.02 12.66
C GLN A 209 8.26 -7.59 12.15
N VAL A 210 9.11 -6.71 12.69
CA VAL A 210 9.29 -5.33 12.24
C VAL A 210 10.76 -5.14 11.89
N VAL A 211 11.02 -4.58 10.71
CA VAL A 211 12.37 -4.25 10.25
C VAL A 211 12.37 -2.78 9.83
N GLU A 212 13.28 -1.98 10.39
CA GLU A 212 13.52 -0.61 9.92
C GLU A 212 14.40 -0.64 8.68
N VAL A 213 14.01 0.12 7.65
CA VAL A 213 14.74 0.27 6.39
C VAL A 213 15.48 1.61 6.43
N PRO A 214 16.82 1.61 6.52
CA PRO A 214 17.60 2.82 6.65
C PRO A 214 17.49 3.76 5.45
N GLY A 215 17.56 5.08 5.69
CA GLY A 215 17.56 6.11 4.65
C GLY A 215 16.28 6.20 3.83
N CYS A 216 15.18 5.65 4.33
CA CYS A 216 13.87 5.72 3.71
C CYS A 216 12.83 6.28 4.69
N GLY A 217 11.88 7.02 4.15
CA GLY A 217 10.65 7.42 4.83
C GLY A 217 9.45 6.63 4.29
N HIS A 218 8.33 7.31 4.06
CA HIS A 218 7.13 6.68 3.49
C HIS A 218 7.13 6.77 1.95
N ALA A 219 7.31 5.66 1.27
CA ALA A 219 7.61 4.30 1.71
C ALA A 219 8.89 3.80 1.01
N PRO A 220 9.65 2.86 1.61
CA PRO A 220 10.81 2.27 0.93
C PRO A 220 10.46 1.76 -0.47
N ALA A 221 11.27 2.11 -1.47
CA ALA A 221 11.01 1.72 -2.86
C ALA A 221 11.22 0.21 -3.14
N LEU A 222 11.83 -0.51 -2.21
CA LEU A 222 12.15 -1.94 -2.31
C LEU A 222 12.92 -2.30 -3.59
N ASN A 223 13.87 -1.45 -4.00
CA ASN A 223 14.51 -1.46 -5.31
C ASN A 223 16.01 -1.81 -5.29
N VAL A 224 16.53 -2.21 -4.15
CA VAL A 224 17.94 -2.57 -3.96
C VAL A 224 18.06 -4.04 -3.46
N PRO A 225 19.22 -4.70 -3.67
CA PRO A 225 19.40 -6.12 -3.32
C PRO A 225 19.06 -6.45 -1.87
N GLU A 226 19.37 -5.57 -0.93
CA GLU A 226 19.08 -5.73 0.49
C GLU A 226 17.58 -5.79 0.75
N HIS A 227 16.79 -4.97 0.07
CA HIS A 227 15.34 -4.97 0.19
C HIS A 227 14.74 -6.23 -0.46
N TYR A 228 15.25 -6.67 -1.62
CA TYR A 228 14.83 -7.93 -2.23
C TYR A 228 15.08 -9.12 -1.30
N ALA A 229 16.24 -9.16 -0.64
CA ALA A 229 16.55 -10.21 0.31
C ALA A 229 15.60 -10.27 1.51
N LEU A 230 15.09 -9.12 1.99
CA LEU A 230 14.07 -9.07 3.04
C LEU A 230 12.74 -9.66 2.56
N VAL A 231 12.29 -9.28 1.37
CA VAL A 231 11.04 -9.77 0.76
C VAL A 231 11.13 -11.25 0.49
N ASP A 232 12.16 -11.69 -0.26
CA ASP A 232 12.35 -13.08 -0.65
C ASP A 232 12.53 -13.99 0.56
N GLY A 233 13.34 -13.55 1.54
CA GLY A 233 13.56 -14.29 2.77
C GLY A 233 12.29 -14.43 3.62
N PHE A 234 11.39 -13.46 3.60
CA PHE A 234 10.10 -13.56 4.27
C PHE A 234 9.17 -14.54 3.54
N LEU A 235 9.00 -14.38 2.25
CA LEU A 235 8.11 -15.22 1.44
C LEU A 235 8.55 -16.69 1.47
N ALA A 236 9.86 -16.98 1.39
CA ALA A 236 10.39 -18.32 1.44
C ALA A 236 10.15 -19.04 2.78
N ARG A 237 10.08 -18.30 3.90
CA ARG A 237 9.78 -18.89 5.22
C ARG A 237 8.29 -19.10 5.46
N ALA A 238 7.44 -18.40 4.72
CA ALA A 238 6.00 -18.47 4.85
C ALA A 238 5.33 -19.45 3.86
N SER A 239 6.13 -20.06 2.98
CA SER A 239 5.70 -21.00 1.93
C SER A 239 5.58 -22.45 2.42
#